data_423fd8a91322c6216f25c545f7666013
#
_entry.id   423fd8a91322c6216f25c545f7666013
#
_cell.length_a   1.000
_cell.length_b   1.000
_cell.length_c   1.000
_cell.angle_alpha   90.00
_cell.angle_beta   90.00
_cell.angle_gamma   90.00
#
_symmetry.space_group_name_H-M   'P 1'
#
loop_
_entity.id
_entity.type
_entity.pdbx_description
1 polymer ?
#
loop_
_entity_poly.entity_id
_entity_poly.type
_entity_poly.pdbx_seq_one_letter_code
_entity_poly.pdbx_strand_id
1 'polypeptide(L)'
;MSDLVLHEHAFGPRGERVLVRRSARRRRTVSITRRDGDLVIAIPAAFSAREEKQWVTKMVDQLVAKEARRAPARRSDASLRQMAREVSEAYLGGRAHPTSVTWSTRQNQRWGSCTPSDGTIRLSHQLQGMPDYVVRSVMMHELVHLLVPGHGPEFKALMARYPQAEKAQGFLDGVSWAKHLPPEGEDVSGQDEAGELPLQRAR
;
A
#
# COMPACT_ATOMS: atom_id res chain seq x y z
N MET A 1 -18.45 36.14 -2.54
CA MET A 1 -18.28 34.64 -2.62
C MET A 1 -17.38 34.37 -3.79
N SER A 2 -16.33 33.57 -3.63
CA SER A 2 -15.42 33.24 -4.73
C SER A 2 -15.99 32.00 -5.40
N ASP A 3 -16.51 32.15 -6.63
CA ASP A 3 -17.08 31.03 -7.37
C ASP A 3 -16.00 30.01 -7.68
N LEU A 4 -16.23 28.76 -7.27
CA LEU A 4 -15.45 27.60 -7.66
C LEU A 4 -16.02 27.06 -8.96
N VAL A 5 -15.22 27.05 -10.03
CA VAL A 5 -15.61 26.51 -11.34
C VAL A 5 -14.93 25.17 -11.54
N LEU A 6 -15.70 24.16 -11.94
CA LEU A 6 -15.18 22.84 -12.29
C LEU A 6 -14.37 22.95 -13.60
N HIS A 7 -13.15 22.38 -13.59
CA HIS A 7 -12.34 22.27 -14.80
C HIS A 7 -12.54 20.87 -15.40
N GLU A 8 -13.33 20.77 -16.46
CA GLU A 8 -13.87 19.52 -17.01
C GLU A 8 -12.82 18.53 -17.56
N HIS A 9 -11.60 18.98 -17.79
CA HIS A 9 -10.57 18.18 -18.48
C HIS A 9 -9.31 17.88 -17.63
N ALA A 10 -9.36 18.14 -16.35
CA ALA A 10 -8.22 17.86 -15.46
C ALA A 10 -8.68 17.08 -14.23
N PHE A 11 -7.95 16.01 -13.94
CA PHE A 11 -8.12 15.22 -12.74
C PHE A 11 -6.81 15.20 -11.94
N GLY A 12 -6.93 15.17 -10.64
CA GLY A 12 -5.79 15.00 -9.76
C GLY A 12 -5.21 13.59 -9.81
N PRO A 13 -4.02 13.38 -9.20
CA PRO A 13 -3.31 12.10 -9.22
C PRO A 13 -4.04 10.93 -8.54
N ARG A 14 -5.09 11.20 -7.80
CA ARG A 14 -5.95 10.21 -7.12
C ARG A 14 -7.37 10.19 -7.70
N GLY A 15 -7.58 10.79 -8.86
CA GLY A 15 -8.90 10.92 -9.47
C GLY A 15 -9.75 12.08 -8.90
N GLU A 16 -9.14 12.98 -8.11
CA GLU A 16 -9.85 14.14 -7.56
C GLU A 16 -10.30 15.09 -8.68
N ARG A 17 -11.46 15.69 -8.54
CA ARG A 17 -11.90 16.76 -9.43
C ARG A 17 -11.02 18.00 -9.25
N VAL A 18 -10.80 18.72 -10.33
CA VAL A 18 -10.05 19.99 -10.28
C VAL A 18 -11.03 21.16 -10.36
N LEU A 19 -11.04 21.97 -9.33
CA LEU A 19 -11.83 23.17 -9.21
C LEU A 19 -10.92 24.40 -9.35
N VAL A 20 -11.31 25.36 -10.17
CA VAL A 20 -10.58 26.62 -10.33
C VAL A 20 -11.28 27.72 -9.56
N ARG A 21 -10.51 28.46 -8.78
CA ARG A 21 -10.97 29.65 -8.07
C ARG A 21 -10.23 30.88 -8.57
N ARG A 22 -10.93 31.79 -9.19
CA ARG A 22 -10.41 33.10 -9.61
C ARG A 22 -10.40 34.07 -8.44
N SER A 23 -9.30 34.81 -8.28
CA SER A 23 -9.12 35.76 -7.15
C SER A 23 -8.63 37.11 -7.64
N ALA A 24 -9.40 38.18 -7.40
CA ALA A 24 -9.01 39.55 -7.69
C ALA A 24 -7.80 40.03 -6.86
N ARG A 25 -7.61 39.45 -5.67
CA ARG A 25 -6.48 39.79 -4.78
C ARG A 25 -5.14 39.24 -5.26
N ARG A 26 -5.16 38.22 -6.16
CA ARG A 26 -3.95 37.62 -6.73
C ARG A 26 -3.59 38.30 -8.03
N ARG A 27 -2.32 38.67 -8.18
CA ARG A 27 -1.84 39.27 -9.43
C ARG A 27 -0.94 38.33 -10.22
N ARG A 28 -0.09 37.52 -9.54
CA ARG A 28 0.91 36.65 -10.16
C ARG A 28 1.06 35.27 -9.52
N THR A 29 0.34 34.99 -8.44
CA THR A 29 0.52 33.75 -7.68
C THR A 29 -0.57 32.75 -8.01
N VAL A 30 -0.16 31.51 -8.28
CA VAL A 30 -1.03 30.35 -8.43
C VAL A 30 -0.74 29.38 -7.28
N SER A 31 -1.77 28.77 -6.73
CA SER A 31 -1.59 27.74 -5.69
C SER A 31 -2.59 26.61 -5.87
N ILE A 32 -2.18 25.40 -5.48
CA ILE A 32 -3.02 24.20 -5.45
C ILE A 32 -3.17 23.73 -4.01
N THR A 33 -4.39 23.38 -3.60
CA THR A 33 -4.71 22.84 -2.27
C THR A 33 -5.74 21.74 -2.40
N ARG A 34 -5.70 20.71 -1.52
CA ARG A 34 -6.79 19.75 -1.37
C ARG A 34 -7.80 20.26 -0.37
N ARG A 35 -9.07 20.18 -0.72
CA ARG A 35 -10.18 20.57 0.13
C ARG A 35 -11.38 19.66 -0.19
N ASP A 36 -11.93 19.01 0.84
CA ASP A 36 -13.14 18.19 0.74
C ASP A 36 -13.10 17.12 -0.37
N GLY A 37 -11.93 16.53 -0.61
CA GLY A 37 -11.72 15.51 -1.63
C GLY A 37 -11.43 16.06 -3.04
N ASP A 38 -11.46 17.37 -3.25
CA ASP A 38 -11.17 18.02 -4.51
C ASP A 38 -9.83 18.77 -4.50
N LEU A 39 -9.28 19.02 -5.68
CA LEU A 39 -8.13 19.90 -5.88
C LEU A 39 -8.63 21.30 -6.24
N VAL A 40 -8.33 22.27 -5.39
CA VAL A 40 -8.67 23.68 -5.64
C VAL A 40 -7.42 24.42 -6.10
N ILE A 41 -7.45 24.92 -7.36
CA ILE A 41 -6.39 25.75 -7.94
C ILE A 41 -6.84 27.20 -7.91
N ALA A 42 -6.14 28.02 -7.13
CA ALA A 42 -6.44 29.46 -7.05
C ALA A 42 -5.51 30.22 -8.03
N ILE A 43 -6.12 30.96 -8.96
CA ILE A 43 -5.46 31.77 -10.00
C ILE A 43 -5.84 33.25 -9.91
N PRO A 44 -5.07 34.17 -10.52
CA PRO A 44 -5.50 35.54 -10.73
C PRO A 44 -6.78 35.64 -11.55
N ALA A 45 -7.68 36.56 -11.19
CA ALA A 45 -8.92 36.77 -11.93
C ALA A 45 -8.66 37.28 -13.37
N ALA A 46 -7.53 37.96 -13.57
CA ALA A 46 -7.15 38.53 -14.88
C ALA A 46 -6.62 37.50 -15.89
N PHE A 47 -6.43 36.23 -15.48
CA PHE A 47 -5.94 35.21 -16.43
C PHE A 47 -6.98 34.92 -17.50
N SER A 48 -6.51 34.83 -18.74
CA SER A 48 -7.30 34.35 -19.87
C SER A 48 -7.60 32.86 -19.73
N ALA A 49 -8.58 32.34 -20.47
CA ALA A 49 -8.89 30.91 -20.50
C ALA A 49 -7.69 30.05 -20.95
N ARG A 50 -6.84 30.57 -21.83
CA ARG A 50 -5.61 29.89 -22.27
C ARG A 50 -4.60 29.79 -21.14
N GLU A 51 -4.37 30.86 -20.40
CA GLU A 51 -3.46 30.87 -19.24
C GLU A 51 -4.00 29.98 -18.13
N GLU A 52 -5.30 30.02 -17.86
CA GLU A 52 -5.94 29.11 -16.89
C GLU A 52 -5.64 27.66 -17.23
N LYS A 53 -5.91 27.20 -18.47
CA LYS A 53 -5.66 25.84 -18.91
C LYS A 53 -4.18 25.45 -18.75
N GLN A 54 -3.25 26.34 -19.14
CA GLN A 54 -1.82 26.10 -19.01
C GLN A 54 -1.40 25.94 -17.53
N TRP A 55 -1.90 26.81 -16.67
CA TRP A 55 -1.58 26.76 -15.25
C TRP A 55 -2.22 25.60 -14.51
N VAL A 56 -3.46 25.21 -14.86
CA VAL A 56 -4.11 24.04 -14.33
C VAL A 56 -3.27 22.79 -14.65
N THR A 57 -2.93 22.57 -15.90
CA THR A 57 -2.07 21.44 -16.31
C THR A 57 -0.73 21.46 -15.56
N LYS A 58 -0.03 22.59 -15.57
CA LYS A 58 1.26 22.72 -14.89
C LYS A 58 1.20 22.41 -13.38
N MET A 59 0.16 22.88 -12.69
CA MET A 59 0.00 22.67 -11.24
C MET A 59 -0.35 21.23 -10.92
N VAL A 60 -1.18 20.58 -11.73
CA VAL A 60 -1.49 19.15 -11.61
C VAL A 60 -0.24 18.31 -11.85
N ASP A 61 0.51 18.57 -12.94
CA ASP A 61 1.76 17.86 -13.27
C ASP A 61 2.81 18.00 -12.15
N GLN A 62 2.97 19.21 -11.60
CA GLN A 62 3.86 19.44 -10.47
C GLN A 62 3.41 18.66 -9.22
N LEU A 63 2.11 18.58 -8.95
CA LEU A 63 1.59 17.80 -7.83
C LEU A 63 1.84 16.31 -8.05
N VAL A 64 1.56 15.78 -9.24
CA VAL A 64 1.85 14.39 -9.64
C VAL A 64 3.33 14.08 -9.46
N ALA A 65 4.22 14.91 -9.99
CA ALA A 65 5.66 14.73 -9.86
C ALA A 65 6.13 14.80 -8.39
N LYS A 66 5.56 15.70 -7.59
CA LYS A 66 5.87 15.81 -6.16
C LYS A 66 5.39 14.58 -5.36
N GLU A 67 4.22 14.05 -5.68
CA GLU A 67 3.70 12.85 -5.04
C GLU A 67 4.47 11.60 -5.47
N ALA A 68 4.82 11.50 -6.76
CA ALA A 68 5.68 10.42 -7.27
C ALA A 68 7.06 10.40 -6.58
N ARG A 69 7.64 11.58 -6.28
CA ARG A 69 8.89 11.68 -5.51
C ARG A 69 8.72 11.34 -4.03
N ARG A 70 7.52 11.51 -3.48
CA ARG A 70 7.19 11.16 -2.08
C ARG A 70 6.74 9.72 -1.92
N ALA A 71 6.29 9.08 -3.00
CA ALA A 71 6.02 7.66 -2.98
C ALA A 71 7.35 6.94 -2.65
N PRO A 72 7.39 6.07 -1.63
CA PRO A 72 8.58 5.29 -1.37
C PRO A 72 8.98 4.56 -2.66
N ALA A 73 10.27 4.63 -3.00
CA ALA A 73 10.80 3.93 -4.17
C ALA A 73 10.36 2.46 -4.11
N ARG A 74 9.93 1.90 -5.26
CA ARG A 74 9.58 0.48 -5.33
C ARG A 74 10.77 -0.33 -4.84
N ARG A 75 10.54 -1.12 -3.79
CA ARG A 75 11.58 -1.98 -3.22
C ARG A 75 11.88 -3.12 -4.19
N SER A 76 13.16 -3.36 -4.44
CA SER A 76 13.61 -4.51 -5.24
C SER A 76 13.62 -5.80 -4.40
N ASP A 77 13.69 -6.96 -5.04
CA ASP A 77 13.91 -8.23 -4.35
C ASP A 77 15.24 -8.24 -3.56
N ALA A 78 16.24 -7.52 -4.05
CA ALA A 78 17.50 -7.34 -3.32
C ALA A 78 17.29 -6.59 -2.00
N SER A 79 16.48 -5.53 -2.00
CA SER A 79 16.14 -4.81 -0.77
C SER A 79 15.26 -5.60 0.18
N LEU A 80 14.39 -6.50 -0.34
CA LEU A 80 13.64 -7.43 0.51
C LEU A 80 14.57 -8.44 1.20
N ARG A 81 15.51 -9.03 0.48
CA ARG A 81 16.50 -9.96 1.08
C ARG A 81 17.33 -9.29 2.16
N GLN A 82 17.71 -8.01 1.95
CA GLN A 82 18.39 -7.25 2.98
C GLN A 82 17.49 -7.01 4.20
N MET A 83 16.24 -6.61 3.99
CA MET A 83 15.26 -6.43 5.06
C MET A 83 15.02 -7.73 5.84
N ALA A 84 14.92 -8.87 5.17
CA ALA A 84 14.75 -10.18 5.82
C ALA A 84 15.92 -10.50 6.77
N ARG A 85 17.17 -10.25 6.34
CA ARG A 85 18.35 -10.41 7.21
C ARG A 85 18.28 -9.48 8.43
N GLU A 86 18.03 -8.19 8.21
CA GLU A 86 17.94 -7.21 9.29
C GLU A 86 16.87 -7.56 10.32
N VAL A 87 15.68 -7.97 9.87
CA VAL A 87 14.56 -8.34 10.74
C VAL A 87 14.88 -9.65 11.49
N SER A 88 15.46 -10.64 10.81
CA SER A 88 15.88 -11.90 11.43
C SER A 88 16.93 -11.67 12.53
N GLU A 89 17.96 -10.88 12.24
CA GLU A 89 19.00 -10.54 13.21
C GLU A 89 18.45 -9.76 14.41
N ALA A 90 17.69 -8.71 14.14
CA ALA A 90 17.20 -7.82 15.18
C ALA A 90 16.18 -8.46 16.14
N TYR A 91 15.30 -9.35 15.64
CA TYR A 91 14.15 -9.83 16.42
C TYR A 91 14.11 -11.34 16.60
N LEU A 92 14.78 -12.12 15.75
CA LEU A 92 14.79 -13.58 15.79
C LEU A 92 16.15 -14.18 16.12
N GLY A 93 17.15 -13.33 16.45
CA GLY A 93 18.52 -13.75 16.75
C GLY A 93 19.21 -14.40 15.56
N GLY A 94 18.87 -13.97 14.35
CA GLY A 94 19.44 -14.51 13.12
C GLY A 94 19.02 -15.94 12.76
N ARG A 95 18.00 -16.51 13.41
CA ARG A 95 17.62 -17.93 13.21
C ARG A 95 16.81 -18.19 11.93
N ALA A 96 16.11 -17.19 11.43
CA ALA A 96 15.29 -17.33 10.23
C ALA A 96 16.10 -16.96 8.99
N HIS A 97 16.40 -17.97 8.14
CA HIS A 97 17.21 -17.82 6.94
C HIS A 97 16.41 -18.22 5.69
N PRO A 98 15.66 -17.32 5.07
CA PRO A 98 14.96 -17.65 3.84
C PRO A 98 15.94 -17.91 2.69
N THR A 99 15.66 -18.93 1.89
CA THR A 99 16.39 -19.25 0.66
C THR A 99 16.15 -18.17 -0.41
N SER A 100 14.91 -17.68 -0.48
CA SER A 100 14.55 -16.58 -1.38
C SER A 100 13.47 -15.69 -0.80
N VAL A 101 13.55 -14.40 -1.13
CA VAL A 101 12.51 -13.41 -0.79
C VAL A 101 12.23 -12.57 -2.03
N THR A 102 10.98 -12.57 -2.47
CA THR A 102 10.58 -11.92 -3.73
C THR A 102 9.24 -11.20 -3.61
N TRP A 103 9.02 -10.22 -4.48
CA TRP A 103 7.72 -9.62 -4.68
C TRP A 103 6.83 -10.52 -5.54
N SER A 104 5.54 -10.60 -5.21
CA SER A 104 4.55 -11.35 -5.97
C SER A 104 3.39 -10.45 -6.41
N THR A 105 3.06 -10.51 -7.70
CA THR A 105 1.86 -9.88 -8.27
C THR A 105 0.64 -10.80 -8.21
N ARG A 106 0.84 -12.08 -7.85
CA ARG A 106 -0.23 -13.09 -7.82
C ARG A 106 -0.93 -13.18 -6.47
N GLN A 107 -0.44 -12.49 -5.45
CA GLN A 107 -1.03 -12.46 -4.10
C GLN A 107 -1.93 -11.24 -3.96
N ASN A 108 -3.24 -11.45 -4.15
CA ASN A 108 -4.23 -10.37 -4.07
C ASN A 108 -5.05 -10.41 -2.78
N GLN A 109 -5.09 -11.55 -2.08
CA GLN A 109 -5.89 -11.75 -0.86
C GLN A 109 -5.06 -11.80 0.42
N ARG A 110 -3.74 -11.97 0.32
CA ARG A 110 -2.85 -12.01 1.48
C ARG A 110 -1.63 -11.11 1.26
N TRP A 111 -1.08 -10.61 2.33
CA TRP A 111 0.05 -9.67 2.29
C TRP A 111 1.39 -10.36 2.08
N GLY A 112 1.51 -11.63 2.50
CA GLY A 112 2.70 -12.44 2.33
C GLY A 112 2.38 -13.92 2.26
N SER A 113 3.38 -14.74 2.00
CA SER A 113 3.35 -16.20 2.16
C SER A 113 4.75 -16.75 2.36
N CYS A 114 4.84 -17.75 3.21
CA CYS A 114 6.02 -18.55 3.45
C CYS A 114 5.77 -19.99 3.00
N THR A 115 6.76 -20.61 2.34
CA THR A 115 6.82 -22.05 2.10
C THR A 115 8.00 -22.60 2.89
N PRO A 116 7.77 -23.12 4.11
CA PRO A 116 8.86 -23.55 5.01
C PRO A 116 9.74 -24.64 4.43
N SER A 117 9.16 -25.61 3.67
CA SER A 117 9.92 -26.70 3.04
C SER A 117 11.03 -26.22 2.12
N ASP A 118 10.78 -25.11 1.40
CA ASP A 118 11.71 -24.56 0.42
C ASP A 118 12.46 -23.34 0.95
N GLY A 119 12.06 -22.83 2.12
CA GLY A 119 12.58 -21.60 2.69
C GLY A 119 12.23 -20.35 1.86
N THR A 120 11.14 -20.39 1.07
CA THR A 120 10.78 -19.28 0.19
C THR A 120 9.73 -18.37 0.80
N ILE A 121 9.96 -17.04 0.71
CA ILE A 121 9.02 -16.01 1.15
C ILE A 121 8.62 -15.17 -0.06
N ARG A 122 7.32 -14.88 -0.16
CA ARG A 122 6.76 -13.96 -1.16
C ARG A 122 5.95 -12.89 -0.46
N LEU A 123 6.22 -11.63 -0.76
CA LEU A 123 5.43 -10.49 -0.29
C LEU A 123 4.56 -9.94 -1.43
N SER A 124 3.33 -9.58 -1.11
CA SER A 124 2.43 -8.97 -2.09
C SER A 124 2.98 -7.64 -2.59
N HIS A 125 2.92 -7.42 -3.91
CA HIS A 125 3.26 -6.13 -4.50
C HIS A 125 2.40 -4.97 -3.97
N GLN A 126 1.24 -5.26 -3.38
CA GLN A 126 0.37 -4.27 -2.75
C GLN A 126 1.02 -3.58 -1.53
N LEU A 127 2.03 -4.20 -0.92
CA LEU A 127 2.85 -3.58 0.12
C LEU A 127 3.85 -2.55 -0.43
N GLN A 128 4.04 -2.52 -1.75
CA GLN A 128 4.87 -1.50 -2.39
C GLN A 128 4.27 -0.11 -2.14
N GLY A 129 5.09 0.80 -1.61
CA GLY A 129 4.62 2.14 -1.25
C GLY A 129 4.02 2.26 0.16
N MET A 130 3.78 1.17 0.87
CA MET A 130 3.39 1.23 2.28
C MET A 130 4.57 1.63 3.18
N PRO A 131 4.29 2.17 4.39
CA PRO A 131 5.31 2.51 5.37
C PRO A 131 6.24 1.33 5.67
N ASP A 132 7.52 1.60 5.92
CA ASP A 132 8.54 0.58 6.14
C ASP A 132 8.19 -0.36 7.30
N TYR A 133 7.62 0.16 8.38
CA TYR A 133 7.22 -0.63 9.54
C TYR A 133 6.12 -1.66 9.21
N VAL A 134 5.26 -1.39 8.23
CA VAL A 134 4.23 -2.34 7.78
C VAL A 134 4.87 -3.48 7.01
N VAL A 135 5.76 -3.17 6.05
CA VAL A 135 6.45 -4.18 5.25
C VAL A 135 7.35 -5.06 6.13
N ARG A 136 8.03 -4.46 7.12
CA ARG A 136 8.85 -5.19 8.11
C ARG A 136 7.99 -6.10 9.00
N SER A 137 6.77 -5.69 9.36
CA SER A 137 5.85 -6.52 10.14
C SER A 137 5.41 -7.77 9.36
N VAL A 138 5.05 -7.60 8.09
CA VAL A 138 4.72 -8.75 7.22
C VAL A 138 5.95 -9.64 7.00
N MET A 139 7.13 -9.04 6.76
CA MET A 139 8.38 -9.80 6.68
C MET A 139 8.65 -10.60 7.95
N MET A 140 8.46 -10.00 9.12
CA MET A 140 8.61 -10.68 10.41
C MET A 140 7.66 -11.87 10.52
N HIS A 141 6.39 -11.70 10.14
CA HIS A 141 5.38 -12.77 10.12
C HIS A 141 5.85 -13.97 9.29
N GLU A 142 6.28 -13.72 8.05
CA GLU A 142 6.76 -14.78 7.14
C GLU A 142 8.06 -15.43 7.63
N LEU A 143 8.95 -14.66 8.25
CA LEU A 143 10.18 -15.22 8.85
C LEU A 143 9.88 -16.11 10.06
N VAL A 144 8.87 -15.76 10.88
CA VAL A 144 8.46 -16.61 12.00
C VAL A 144 7.93 -17.95 11.51
N HIS A 145 7.23 -18.01 10.38
CA HIS A 145 6.76 -19.25 9.78
C HIS A 145 7.88 -20.21 9.33
N LEU A 146 9.09 -19.72 9.11
CA LEU A 146 10.26 -20.60 8.89
C LEU A 146 10.68 -21.33 10.16
N LEU A 147 10.31 -20.82 11.34
CA LEU A 147 10.71 -21.35 12.63
C LEU A 147 9.61 -22.14 13.32
N VAL A 148 8.35 -21.69 13.16
CA VAL A 148 7.20 -22.20 13.90
C VAL A 148 6.01 -22.35 12.95
N PRO A 149 5.42 -23.54 12.83
CA PRO A 149 4.22 -23.73 12.05
C PRO A 149 3.00 -23.15 12.79
N GLY A 150 2.05 -22.59 12.04
CA GLY A 150 0.81 -22.04 12.56
C GLY A 150 0.96 -20.77 13.41
N HIS A 151 -0.14 -20.31 14.01
CA HIS A 151 -0.20 -19.04 14.75
C HIS A 151 -0.41 -19.24 16.28
N GLY A 152 0.15 -20.32 16.80
CA GLY A 152 0.05 -20.69 18.22
C GLY A 152 0.79 -19.72 19.17
N PRO A 153 0.85 -20.08 20.48
CA PRO A 153 1.47 -19.21 21.49
C PRO A 153 2.93 -18.86 21.18
N GLU A 154 3.71 -19.79 20.64
CA GLU A 154 5.12 -19.57 20.28
C GLU A 154 5.25 -18.55 19.14
N PHE A 155 4.41 -18.67 18.09
CA PHE A 155 4.33 -17.70 17.00
C PHE A 155 4.05 -16.29 17.55
N LYS A 156 3.01 -16.17 18.40
CA LYS A 156 2.63 -14.89 19.01
C LYS A 156 3.75 -14.29 19.88
N ALA A 157 4.46 -15.13 20.61
CA ALA A 157 5.60 -14.69 21.42
C ALA A 157 6.76 -14.17 20.56
N LEU A 158 7.03 -14.80 19.41
CA LEU A 158 8.03 -14.31 18.46
C LEU A 158 7.59 -13.01 17.79
N MET A 159 6.33 -12.93 17.34
CA MET A 159 5.79 -11.70 16.73
C MET A 159 5.81 -10.50 17.69
N ALA A 160 5.55 -10.72 18.98
CA ALA A 160 5.59 -9.68 20.01
C ALA A 160 6.98 -9.02 20.18
N ARG A 161 8.05 -9.64 19.66
CA ARG A 161 9.40 -9.02 19.65
C ARG A 161 9.51 -7.86 18.67
N TYR A 162 8.60 -7.76 17.68
CA TYR A 162 8.58 -6.63 16.76
C TYR A 162 7.73 -5.49 17.36
N PRO A 163 8.34 -4.34 17.77
CA PRO A 163 7.63 -3.32 18.56
C PRO A 163 6.49 -2.62 17.85
N GLN A 164 6.44 -2.70 16.52
CA GLN A 164 5.40 -2.03 15.72
C GLN A 164 4.39 -3.02 15.11
N ALA A 165 4.33 -4.27 15.60
CA ALA A 165 3.45 -5.30 15.08
C ALA A 165 1.97 -4.87 15.14
N GLU A 166 1.50 -4.43 16.31
CA GLU A 166 0.12 -3.98 16.50
C GLU A 166 -0.25 -2.78 15.63
N LYS A 167 0.64 -1.78 15.56
CA LYS A 167 0.45 -0.60 14.70
C LYS A 167 0.38 -0.99 13.22
N ALA A 168 1.22 -1.92 12.80
CA ALA A 168 1.25 -2.43 11.43
C ALA A 168 -0.03 -3.20 11.10
N GLN A 169 -0.52 -4.03 12.04
CA GLN A 169 -1.77 -4.74 11.90
C GLN A 169 -2.94 -3.77 11.71
N GLY A 170 -3.10 -2.78 12.58
CA GLY A 170 -4.15 -1.77 12.44
C GLY A 170 -4.09 -1.00 11.11
N PHE A 171 -2.89 -0.76 10.56
CA PHE A 171 -2.73 -0.17 9.23
C PHE A 171 -3.24 -1.11 8.14
N LEU A 172 -2.86 -2.39 8.18
CA LEU A 172 -3.27 -3.40 7.20
C LEU A 172 -4.77 -3.67 7.25
N ASP A 173 -5.36 -3.71 8.44
CA ASP A 173 -6.80 -3.85 8.63
C ASP A 173 -7.56 -2.68 7.99
N GLY A 174 -7.10 -1.45 8.21
CA GLY A 174 -7.66 -0.26 7.59
C GLY A 174 -7.57 -0.30 6.05
N VAL A 175 -6.44 -0.75 5.49
CA VAL A 175 -6.28 -0.91 4.03
C VAL A 175 -7.17 -2.03 3.50
N SER A 176 -7.27 -3.15 4.22
CA SER A 176 -8.12 -4.29 3.84
C SER A 176 -9.60 -3.87 3.84
N TRP A 177 -10.03 -3.15 4.87
CA TRP A 177 -11.39 -2.61 4.94
C TRP A 177 -11.68 -1.66 3.78
N ALA A 178 -10.77 -0.74 3.48
CA ALA A 178 -10.92 0.22 2.38
C ALA A 178 -10.98 -0.44 1.00
N LYS A 179 -10.40 -1.65 0.86
CA LYS A 179 -10.44 -2.45 -0.37
C LYS A 179 -11.56 -3.48 -0.39
N HIS A 180 -12.39 -3.56 0.65
CA HIS A 180 -13.38 -4.61 0.85
C HIS A 180 -12.78 -6.02 0.83
N LEU A 181 -11.52 -6.15 1.26
CA LEU A 181 -10.89 -7.45 1.46
C LEU A 181 -11.29 -7.99 2.84
N PRO A 182 -11.50 -9.30 2.98
CA PRO A 182 -11.73 -9.90 4.30
C PRO A 182 -10.52 -9.62 5.20
N PRO A 183 -10.73 -9.36 6.52
CA PRO A 183 -9.62 -9.17 7.45
C PRO A 183 -8.74 -10.43 7.46
N GLU A 184 -7.42 -10.24 7.45
CA GLU A 184 -6.46 -11.35 7.66
C GLU A 184 -6.54 -11.76 9.12
N GLY A 185 -7.19 -12.86 9.41
CA GLY A 185 -7.32 -13.32 10.78
C GLY A 185 -7.94 -14.69 10.97
N GLU A 186 -7.77 -15.61 10.01
CA GLU A 186 -7.88 -17.04 10.29
C GLU A 186 -7.05 -17.81 9.28
N ASP A 187 -6.19 -18.65 9.81
CA ASP A 187 -5.28 -19.54 9.12
C ASP A 187 -6.01 -20.41 8.10
N VAL A 188 -5.95 -20.06 6.82
CA VAL A 188 -6.25 -21.02 5.75
C VAL A 188 -4.93 -21.64 5.30
N SER A 189 -4.15 -22.10 6.25
CA SER A 189 -3.01 -22.96 6.00
C SER A 189 -3.51 -24.40 6.02
N GLY A 190 -3.73 -24.95 4.84
CA GLY A 190 -3.73 -26.40 4.64
C GLY A 190 -5.08 -27.07 4.74
N GLN A 191 -5.78 -27.09 3.64
CA GLN A 191 -6.45 -28.32 3.19
C GLN A 191 -6.60 -28.22 1.67
N ASP A 192 -5.56 -28.62 0.94
CA ASP A 192 -5.74 -29.27 -0.34
C ASP A 192 -6.28 -30.69 -0.05
N GLU A 193 -7.50 -30.79 0.39
CA GLU A 193 -8.26 -32.02 0.25
C GLU A 193 -9.10 -31.89 -1.01
N ALA A 194 -8.64 -32.63 -2.03
CA ALA A 194 -9.43 -33.00 -3.18
C ALA A 194 -10.69 -33.76 -2.71
N GLY A 195 -11.74 -33.02 -2.40
CA GLY A 195 -13.06 -33.54 -2.14
C GLY A 195 -13.79 -33.77 -3.46
N GLU A 196 -13.78 -35.00 -3.95
CA GLU A 196 -14.67 -35.49 -4.99
C GLU A 196 -16.13 -35.16 -4.62
N LEU A 197 -16.78 -34.39 -5.50
CA LEU A 197 -18.23 -34.20 -5.45
C LEU A 197 -18.93 -35.46 -5.92
N PRO A 198 -19.81 -36.10 -5.12
CA PRO A 198 -20.60 -37.22 -5.60
C PRO A 198 -21.70 -36.71 -6.56
N LEU A 199 -21.66 -37.23 -7.78
CA LEU A 199 -22.72 -37.10 -8.77
C LEU A 199 -24.01 -37.75 -8.23
N GLN A 200 -24.96 -36.94 -7.79
CA GLN A 200 -26.33 -37.41 -7.59
C GLN A 200 -27.07 -37.51 -8.92
N ARG A 201 -27.35 -38.73 -9.32
CA ARG A 201 -28.21 -39.06 -10.43
C ARG A 201 -29.65 -38.66 -10.13
N ALA A 202 -30.24 -37.92 -11.04
CA ALA A 202 -31.68 -37.67 -11.08
C ALA A 202 -32.45 -38.96 -11.34
N ARG A 203 -33.57 -39.11 -10.64
CA ARG A 203 -34.77 -39.85 -11.05
C ARG A 203 -35.94 -38.89 -11.06
#